data_01a359cc62c383eead6224f68eb02871
#
_entry.id   01a359cc62c383eead6224f68eb02871
#
_cell.length_a   1.000
_cell.length_b   1.000
_cell.length_c   1.000
_cell.angle_alpha   90.00
_cell.angle_beta   90.00
_cell.angle_gamma   90.00
#
_symmetry.space_group_name_H-M   'P 1'
#
loop_
_entity.id
_entity.type
_entity.pdbx_description
1 polymer ?
#
loop_
_entity_poly.entity_id
_entity_poly.type
_entity_poly.pdbx_seq_one_letter_code
_entity_poly.pdbx_strand_id
1 'polypeptide(L)'
;TVLGSSSEGNAYVLQNAGEALLLEAGIPFKKVLAALGNNVKKIVGCLITHEHGDHAGRINEVLNYVVPVYASKGTIEAAKINSCWRPTHIRMENGSYQHLRLGGFTIIPFPTKHDSREPLGFYVWHEETGGVLFATDTFYLPCTFAGLNNILIECNYDPDILERNVTEGYIPEVLKERVRRSHLSYYTCLDALKANDLTPVSYTHLTLPTN
;
A
#
# COMPACT_ATOMS: atom_id res chain seq x y z
N THR A 1 5.47 -7.37 -9.28
CA THR A 1 6.86 -7.39 -8.75
C THR A 1 6.90 -6.64 -7.43
N VAL A 2 7.45 -7.25 -6.38
CA VAL A 2 7.77 -6.62 -5.10
C VAL A 2 9.22 -6.13 -5.17
N LEU A 3 9.44 -4.83 -4.92
CA LEU A 3 10.76 -4.20 -4.95
C LEU A 3 11.26 -3.83 -3.55
N GLY A 4 10.36 -3.66 -2.62
CA GLY A 4 10.60 -3.44 -1.20
C GLY A 4 9.31 -3.71 -0.43
N SER A 5 9.43 -4.37 0.74
CA SER A 5 8.29 -4.71 1.61
C SER A 5 8.80 -4.79 3.04
N SER A 6 9.14 -3.64 3.62
CA SER A 6 9.71 -3.54 4.97
C SER A 6 9.64 -2.11 5.50
N SER A 7 9.96 -1.92 6.77
CA SER A 7 10.10 -0.59 7.40
C SER A 7 11.25 0.26 6.81
N GLU A 8 12.14 -0.33 6.00
CA GLU A 8 13.17 0.43 5.27
C GLU A 8 12.63 1.04 3.98
N GLY A 9 11.51 0.54 3.46
CA GLY A 9 10.83 1.11 2.30
C GLY A 9 10.00 0.10 1.53
N ASN A 10 8.82 0.56 1.14
CA ASN A 10 7.81 -0.17 0.42
C ASN A 10 7.72 0.33 -1.02
N ALA A 11 7.73 -0.58 -1.98
CA ALA A 11 7.44 -0.30 -3.38
C ALA A 11 7.06 -1.57 -4.14
N TYR A 12 5.99 -1.48 -4.89
CA TYR A 12 5.46 -2.58 -5.68
C TYR A 12 5.15 -2.10 -7.10
N VAL A 13 5.25 -3.00 -8.07
CA VAL A 13 4.95 -2.71 -9.47
C VAL A 13 3.97 -3.73 -10.01
N LEU A 14 2.80 -3.26 -10.44
CA LEU A 14 1.89 -4.01 -11.28
C LEU A 14 2.21 -3.63 -12.73
N GLN A 15 2.59 -4.59 -13.56
CA GLN A 15 3.02 -4.28 -14.94
C GLN A 15 2.71 -5.41 -15.92
N ASN A 16 2.51 -4.99 -17.16
CA ASN A 16 2.51 -5.86 -18.34
C ASN A 16 3.57 -5.39 -19.37
N ALA A 17 3.47 -5.78 -20.62
CA ALA A 17 4.42 -5.38 -21.66
C ALA A 17 4.38 -3.86 -21.94
N GLY A 18 3.20 -3.22 -21.89
CA GLY A 18 2.96 -1.83 -22.32
C GLY A 18 2.96 -0.80 -21.21
N GLU A 19 2.48 -1.17 -20.02
CA GLU A 19 2.25 -0.20 -18.93
C GLU A 19 2.61 -0.74 -17.55
N ALA A 20 2.78 0.17 -16.59
CA ALA A 20 3.11 -0.13 -15.20
C ALA A 20 2.40 0.84 -14.25
N LEU A 21 1.81 0.32 -13.19
CA LEU A 21 1.29 1.07 -12.06
C LEU A 21 2.19 0.84 -10.85
N LEU A 22 2.66 1.91 -10.24
CA LEU A 22 3.44 1.85 -9.01
C LEU A 22 2.52 1.91 -7.79
N LEU A 23 2.85 1.13 -6.76
CA LEU A 23 2.26 1.22 -5.44
C LEU A 23 3.40 1.53 -4.48
N GLU A 24 3.28 2.64 -3.75
CA GLU A 24 4.23 3.23 -2.83
C GLU A 24 5.49 3.82 -3.47
N ALA A 25 6.09 4.75 -2.72
CA ALA A 25 7.33 5.45 -3.05
C ALA A 25 8.28 5.47 -1.84
N GLY A 26 8.50 4.32 -1.20
CA GLY A 26 9.35 4.19 -0.01
C GLY A 26 10.83 3.92 -0.34
N ILE A 27 11.14 3.45 -1.54
CA ILE A 27 12.52 3.15 -1.97
C ILE A 27 13.05 4.14 -3.01
N PRO A 28 14.38 4.26 -3.21
CA PRO A 28 14.95 5.10 -4.26
C PRO A 28 14.36 4.79 -5.64
N PHE A 29 13.84 5.79 -6.33
CA PHE A 29 13.11 5.64 -7.61
C PHE A 29 13.97 5.01 -8.72
N LYS A 30 15.30 5.20 -8.67
CA LYS A 30 16.22 4.53 -9.58
C LYS A 30 16.14 2.98 -9.53
N LYS A 31 15.80 2.40 -8.37
CA LYS A 31 15.58 0.94 -8.25
C LYS A 31 14.30 0.53 -8.98
N VAL A 32 13.25 1.35 -8.89
CA VAL A 32 12.00 1.15 -9.62
C VAL A 32 12.25 1.22 -11.12
N LEU A 33 12.98 2.24 -11.59
CA LEU A 33 13.33 2.39 -13.00
C LEU A 33 14.14 1.20 -13.53
N ALA A 34 15.13 0.71 -12.78
CA ALA A 34 15.91 -0.45 -13.16
C ALA A 34 15.03 -1.70 -13.37
N ALA A 35 14.05 -1.92 -12.49
CA ALA A 35 13.08 -3.02 -12.61
C ALA A 35 12.15 -2.88 -13.82
N LEU A 36 11.98 -1.66 -14.35
CA LEU A 36 11.21 -1.35 -15.56
C LEU A 36 12.08 -1.22 -16.82
N GLY A 37 13.33 -1.69 -16.79
CA GLY A 37 14.27 -1.54 -17.90
C GLY A 37 14.60 -0.08 -18.24
N ASN A 38 14.56 0.81 -17.24
CA ASN A 38 14.73 2.26 -17.35
C ASN A 38 13.68 2.97 -18.24
N ASN A 39 12.54 2.33 -18.48
CA ASN A 39 11.46 2.90 -19.29
C ASN A 39 10.42 3.62 -18.40
N VAL A 40 10.69 4.89 -18.05
CA VAL A 40 9.76 5.73 -17.27
C VAL A 40 8.43 5.96 -17.97
N LYS A 41 8.40 5.97 -19.32
CA LYS A 41 7.18 6.21 -20.11
C LYS A 41 6.13 5.11 -19.96
N LYS A 42 6.55 3.94 -19.47
CA LYS A 42 5.67 2.82 -19.17
C LYS A 42 4.78 3.09 -17.95
N ILE A 43 5.20 4.00 -17.05
CA ILE A 43 4.53 4.25 -15.78
C ILE A 43 3.30 5.13 -16.00
N VAL A 44 2.11 4.59 -15.78
CA VAL A 44 0.83 5.31 -15.90
C VAL A 44 0.45 6.06 -14.63
N GLY A 45 1.03 5.74 -13.49
CA GLY A 45 0.81 6.43 -12.22
C GLY A 45 1.48 5.74 -11.04
N CYS A 46 1.47 6.43 -9.89
CA CYS A 46 1.93 5.94 -8.60
C CYS A 46 0.85 6.20 -7.55
N LEU A 47 0.44 5.18 -6.82
CA LEU A 47 -0.53 5.27 -5.72
C LEU A 47 0.22 5.25 -4.40
N ILE A 48 -0.10 6.18 -3.50
CA ILE A 48 0.47 6.26 -2.15
C ILE A 48 -0.65 6.02 -1.14
N THR A 49 -0.44 5.06 -0.23
CA THR A 49 -1.41 4.74 0.81
C THR A 49 -1.46 5.80 1.90
N HIS A 50 -0.30 6.23 2.41
CA HIS A 50 -0.18 7.20 3.49
C HIS A 50 1.21 7.87 3.53
N GLU A 51 1.39 8.86 4.42
CA GLU A 51 2.54 9.76 4.44
C GLU A 51 3.80 9.24 5.14
N HIS A 52 3.80 8.05 5.76
CA HIS A 52 4.99 7.56 6.46
C HIS A 52 6.20 7.41 5.53
N GLY A 53 7.40 7.55 6.10
CA GLY A 53 8.63 7.65 5.32
C GLY A 53 8.96 6.42 4.48
N ASP A 54 8.61 5.25 4.95
CA ASP A 54 8.78 3.98 4.25
C ASP A 54 7.73 3.72 3.15
N HIS A 55 6.69 4.59 3.04
CA HIS A 55 5.68 4.57 1.98
C HIS A 55 5.79 5.75 1.03
N ALA A 56 5.97 6.97 1.55
CA ALA A 56 6.00 8.21 0.77
C ALA A 56 7.36 8.92 0.77
N GLY A 57 8.38 8.39 1.45
CA GLY A 57 9.65 9.10 1.65
C GLY A 57 10.40 9.48 0.38
N ARG A 58 10.13 8.82 -0.74
CA ARG A 58 10.72 9.12 -2.05
C ARG A 58 9.73 9.71 -3.06
N ILE A 59 8.58 10.20 -2.59
CA ILE A 59 7.53 10.77 -3.44
C ILE A 59 8.07 11.91 -4.34
N ASN A 60 9.00 12.73 -3.85
CA ASN A 60 9.62 13.80 -4.62
C ASN A 60 10.48 13.27 -5.79
N GLU A 61 11.13 12.12 -5.62
CA GLU A 61 11.87 11.49 -6.72
C GLU A 61 10.91 11.07 -7.83
N VAL A 62 9.78 10.43 -7.49
CA VAL A 62 8.74 10.02 -8.44
C VAL A 62 8.18 11.23 -9.19
N LEU A 63 7.80 12.29 -8.47
CA LEU A 63 7.29 13.54 -9.03
C LEU A 63 8.29 14.22 -9.97
N ASN A 64 9.58 14.23 -9.63
CA ASN A 64 10.64 14.86 -10.45
C ASN A 64 10.86 14.13 -11.79
N TYR A 65 10.47 12.86 -11.91
CA TYR A 65 10.40 12.14 -13.18
C TYR A 65 9.09 12.36 -13.94
N VAL A 66 8.25 13.30 -13.47
CA VAL A 66 6.95 13.66 -14.08
C VAL A 66 5.97 12.47 -14.10
N VAL A 67 6.12 11.54 -13.17
CA VAL A 67 5.17 10.45 -12.97
C VAL A 67 3.97 10.98 -12.17
N PRO A 68 2.72 10.82 -12.64
CA PRO A 68 1.55 11.19 -11.88
C PRO A 68 1.45 10.41 -10.56
N VAL A 69 1.31 11.11 -9.44
CA VAL A 69 1.15 10.53 -8.11
C VAL A 69 -0.25 10.81 -7.58
N TYR A 70 -0.89 9.82 -7.00
CA TYR A 70 -2.25 9.89 -6.46
C TYR A 70 -2.25 9.48 -4.99
N ALA A 71 -2.86 10.29 -4.14
CA ALA A 71 -3.00 10.03 -2.71
C ALA A 71 -4.24 10.74 -2.14
N SER A 72 -4.62 10.42 -0.92
CA SER A 72 -5.65 11.18 -0.19
C SER A 72 -5.20 12.61 0.09
N LYS A 73 -6.13 13.49 0.40
CA LYS A 73 -5.83 14.88 0.78
C LYS A 73 -4.95 14.93 2.03
N GLY A 74 -5.30 14.15 3.05
CA GLY A 74 -4.55 14.10 4.30
C GLY A 74 -3.10 13.63 4.08
N THR A 75 -2.89 12.60 3.27
CA THR A 75 -1.55 12.12 2.89
C THR A 75 -0.74 13.21 2.18
N ILE A 76 -1.33 13.92 1.21
CA ILE A 76 -0.65 15.01 0.47
C ILE A 76 -0.26 16.16 1.40
N GLU A 77 -1.16 16.56 2.31
CA GLU A 77 -0.91 17.64 3.28
C GLU A 77 0.19 17.28 4.30
N ALA A 78 0.28 16.01 4.68
CA ALA A 78 1.28 15.54 5.64
C ALA A 78 2.63 15.20 4.99
N ALA A 79 2.64 14.81 3.71
CA ALA A 79 3.86 14.49 2.99
C ALA A 79 4.72 15.73 2.75
N LYS A 80 6.05 15.59 2.90
CA LYS A 80 7.02 16.68 2.67
C LYS A 80 7.28 16.87 1.17
N ILE A 81 6.32 17.48 0.46
CA ILE A 81 6.42 17.72 -0.98
C ILE A 81 7.25 18.98 -1.26
N ASN A 82 8.43 18.82 -1.88
CA ASN A 82 9.31 19.90 -2.30
C ASN A 82 9.54 19.94 -3.83
N SER A 83 8.96 19.01 -4.59
CA SER A 83 8.94 19.04 -6.05
C SER A 83 8.08 20.21 -6.57
N CYS A 84 8.40 20.74 -7.77
CA CYS A 84 7.51 21.67 -8.48
C CYS A 84 6.23 20.98 -8.99
N TRP A 85 6.28 19.67 -9.21
CA TRP A 85 5.12 18.84 -9.53
C TRP A 85 4.34 18.49 -8.27
N ARG A 86 3.03 18.38 -8.39
CA ARG A 86 2.14 18.09 -7.25
C ARG A 86 1.40 16.78 -7.45
N PRO A 87 1.20 15.98 -6.37
CA PRO A 87 0.30 14.84 -6.41
C PRO A 87 -1.13 15.25 -6.74
N THR A 88 -1.86 14.34 -7.35
CA THR A 88 -3.29 14.47 -7.58
C THR A 88 -4.06 13.95 -6.36
N HIS A 89 -4.92 14.77 -5.84
CA HIS A 89 -5.81 14.43 -4.75
C HIS A 89 -6.92 13.46 -5.19
N ILE A 90 -7.01 12.30 -4.55
CA ILE A 90 -8.12 11.37 -4.69
C ILE A 90 -9.30 11.93 -3.89
N ARG A 91 -10.34 12.37 -4.58
CA ARG A 91 -11.49 13.05 -3.96
C ARG A 91 -12.42 12.05 -3.28
N MET A 92 -13.02 12.49 -2.18
CA MET A 92 -14.15 11.79 -1.56
C MET A 92 -15.45 12.48 -2.01
N GLU A 93 -16.38 11.72 -2.57
CA GLU A 93 -17.68 12.18 -3.03
C GLU A 93 -18.75 11.22 -2.50
N ASN A 94 -19.80 11.78 -1.86
CA ASN A 94 -20.91 11.00 -1.28
C ASN A 94 -20.49 9.84 -0.35
N GLY A 95 -19.43 10.03 0.43
CA GLY A 95 -18.92 9.04 1.39
C GLY A 95 -18.05 7.93 0.78
N SER A 96 -17.73 8.01 -0.52
CA SER A 96 -16.83 7.08 -1.22
C SER A 96 -15.72 7.82 -1.93
N TYR A 97 -14.54 7.20 -2.02
CA TYR A 97 -13.45 7.77 -2.83
C TYR A 97 -13.73 7.61 -4.32
N GLN A 98 -13.32 8.62 -5.08
CA GLN A 98 -13.40 8.61 -6.54
C GLN A 98 -12.59 7.44 -7.12
N HIS A 99 -13.21 6.65 -8.00
CA HIS A 99 -12.50 5.65 -8.76
C HIS A 99 -11.58 6.31 -9.77
N LEU A 100 -10.40 5.72 -9.98
CA LEU A 100 -9.42 6.21 -10.95
C LEU A 100 -9.31 5.22 -12.13
N ARG A 101 -8.98 5.76 -13.29
CA ARG A 101 -8.58 4.97 -14.44
C ARG A 101 -7.23 5.47 -14.95
N LEU A 102 -6.20 4.61 -14.85
CA LEU A 102 -4.83 4.93 -15.21
C LEU A 102 -4.33 3.86 -16.19
N GLY A 103 -4.22 4.23 -17.46
CA GLY A 103 -4.01 3.24 -18.52
C GLY A 103 -5.14 2.20 -18.53
N GLY A 104 -4.81 0.93 -18.54
CA GLY A 104 -5.74 -0.21 -18.42
C GLY A 104 -6.17 -0.52 -16.98
N PHE A 105 -5.57 0.12 -15.97
CA PHE A 105 -5.90 -0.11 -14.57
C PHE A 105 -7.14 0.67 -14.13
N THR A 106 -8.08 -0.02 -13.48
CA THR A 106 -9.19 0.57 -12.73
C THR A 106 -8.88 0.45 -11.25
N ILE A 107 -8.89 1.58 -10.53
CA ILE A 107 -8.51 1.65 -9.12
C ILE A 107 -9.72 2.09 -8.30
N ILE A 108 -10.04 1.34 -7.25
CA ILE A 108 -11.06 1.65 -6.25
C ILE A 108 -10.34 1.86 -4.92
N PRO A 109 -10.10 3.11 -4.51
CA PRO A 109 -9.54 3.42 -3.20
C PRO A 109 -10.56 3.14 -2.10
N PHE A 110 -10.09 2.67 -0.95
CA PHE A 110 -10.93 2.49 0.24
C PHE A 110 -10.19 2.94 1.49
N PRO A 111 -10.90 3.37 2.55
CA PRO A 111 -10.25 3.80 3.78
C PRO A 111 -9.65 2.62 4.53
N THR A 112 -8.46 2.80 5.07
CA THR A 112 -7.84 1.88 6.03
C THR A 112 -7.78 2.49 7.42
N LYS A 113 -7.28 1.76 8.40
CA LYS A 113 -7.19 2.17 9.80
C LYS A 113 -5.75 2.08 10.28
N HIS A 114 -5.06 3.20 10.27
CA HIS A 114 -3.66 3.32 10.64
C HIS A 114 -3.39 4.64 11.35
N ASP A 115 -2.25 4.78 12.02
CA ASP A 115 -1.83 6.00 12.73
C ASP A 115 -1.26 7.07 11.77
N SER A 116 -1.98 7.33 10.69
CA SER A 116 -1.70 8.32 9.66
C SER A 116 -2.92 9.20 9.38
N ARG A 117 -2.75 10.25 8.60
CA ARG A 117 -3.74 11.34 8.50
C ARG A 117 -5.01 10.95 7.75
N GLU A 118 -4.86 10.23 6.64
CA GLU A 118 -5.99 9.77 5.82
C GLU A 118 -5.53 8.57 4.98
N PRO A 119 -5.32 7.39 5.63
CA PRO A 119 -4.74 6.23 4.96
C PRO A 119 -5.74 5.55 4.03
N LEU A 120 -5.24 5.05 2.91
CA LEU A 120 -6.00 4.34 1.89
C LEU A 120 -5.42 2.96 1.61
N GLY A 121 -6.30 2.01 1.32
CA GLY A 121 -5.98 0.81 0.56
C GLY A 121 -6.51 0.94 -0.87
N PHE A 122 -6.11 0.03 -1.74
CA PHE A 122 -6.50 0.04 -3.14
C PHE A 122 -6.95 -1.34 -3.60
N TYR A 123 -8.14 -1.43 -4.18
CA TYR A 123 -8.49 -2.53 -5.06
C TYR A 123 -8.15 -2.10 -6.49
N VAL A 124 -7.29 -2.85 -7.15
CA VAL A 124 -6.81 -2.56 -8.51
C VAL A 124 -7.25 -3.69 -9.41
N TRP A 125 -7.93 -3.36 -10.50
CA TRP A 125 -8.32 -4.33 -11.51
C TRP A 125 -7.63 -4.03 -12.84
N HIS A 126 -7.19 -5.08 -13.52
CA HIS A 126 -6.67 -5.02 -14.88
C HIS A 126 -7.03 -6.31 -15.63
N GLU A 127 -7.28 -6.21 -16.94
CA GLU A 127 -7.74 -7.34 -17.75
C GLU A 127 -6.81 -8.57 -17.66
N GLU A 128 -5.48 -8.34 -17.65
CA GLU A 128 -4.49 -9.42 -17.62
C GLU A 128 -4.29 -10.05 -16.23
N THR A 129 -4.52 -9.30 -15.15
CA THR A 129 -4.21 -9.76 -13.78
C THR A 129 -5.44 -10.02 -12.93
N GLY A 130 -6.63 -9.58 -13.40
CA GLY A 130 -7.83 -9.57 -12.58
C GLY A 130 -7.73 -8.60 -11.40
N GLY A 131 -8.43 -8.89 -10.31
CA GLY A 131 -8.47 -8.07 -9.11
C GLY A 131 -7.25 -8.27 -8.21
N VAL A 132 -6.67 -7.16 -7.79
CA VAL A 132 -5.54 -7.09 -6.84
C VAL A 132 -5.97 -6.29 -5.62
N LEU A 133 -5.97 -6.90 -4.44
CA LEU A 133 -6.12 -6.18 -3.17
C LEU A 133 -4.74 -5.72 -2.72
N PHE A 134 -4.62 -4.42 -2.43
CA PHE A 134 -3.45 -3.82 -1.80
C PHE A 134 -3.87 -3.12 -0.50
N ALA A 135 -3.54 -3.74 0.63
CA ALA A 135 -3.88 -3.26 1.97
C ALA A 135 -2.70 -3.44 2.91
N THR A 136 -1.84 -2.45 2.94
CA THR A 136 -0.71 -2.34 3.87
C THR A 136 -1.08 -1.40 5.02
N ASP A 137 -0.44 -1.56 6.15
CA ASP A 137 -0.54 -0.70 7.32
C ASP A 137 -1.99 -0.36 7.70
N THR A 138 -2.67 -1.37 8.25
CA THR A 138 -4.03 -1.22 8.77
C THR A 138 -4.27 -2.23 9.89
N PHE A 139 -4.95 -1.87 10.95
CA PHE A 139 -5.30 -2.85 11.97
C PHE A 139 -6.62 -3.59 11.68
N TYR A 140 -7.38 -3.15 10.65
CA TYR A 140 -8.66 -3.74 10.29
C TYR A 140 -9.04 -3.42 8.84
N LEU A 141 -9.63 -4.40 8.13
CA LEU A 141 -10.26 -4.21 6.83
C LEU A 141 -11.76 -4.11 6.98
N PRO A 142 -12.39 -2.96 6.65
CA PRO A 142 -13.83 -2.74 6.88
C PRO A 142 -14.74 -3.36 5.82
N CYS A 143 -14.19 -3.98 4.78
CA CYS A 143 -14.95 -4.47 3.62
C CYS A 143 -14.36 -5.78 3.07
N THR A 144 -15.17 -6.46 2.27
CA THR A 144 -14.79 -7.61 1.47
C THR A 144 -14.73 -7.22 0.00
N PHE A 145 -14.00 -7.99 -0.79
CA PHE A 145 -13.72 -7.69 -2.20
C PHE A 145 -14.12 -8.88 -3.08
N ALA A 146 -14.86 -8.62 -4.14
CA ALA A 146 -15.21 -9.64 -5.13
C ALA A 146 -14.13 -9.72 -6.23
N GLY A 147 -13.93 -10.92 -6.77
CA GLY A 147 -13.05 -11.14 -7.93
C GLY A 147 -11.57 -10.92 -7.63
N LEU A 148 -11.12 -11.29 -6.44
CA LEU A 148 -9.71 -11.24 -6.07
C LEU A 148 -8.93 -12.34 -6.78
N ASN A 149 -7.84 -11.96 -7.46
CA ASN A 149 -6.89 -12.89 -8.08
C ASN A 149 -5.52 -12.80 -7.41
N ASN A 150 -5.20 -11.64 -6.83
CA ASN A 150 -3.94 -11.39 -6.14
C ASN A 150 -4.21 -10.59 -4.87
N ILE A 151 -3.46 -10.86 -3.81
CA ILE A 151 -3.60 -10.19 -2.52
C ILE A 151 -2.22 -9.77 -2.03
N LEU A 152 -2.07 -8.47 -1.72
CA LEU A 152 -0.94 -7.91 -0.99
C LEU A 152 -1.52 -7.28 0.28
N ILE A 153 -1.36 -7.98 1.39
CA ILE A 153 -1.98 -7.61 2.68
C ILE A 153 -0.94 -7.64 3.79
N GLU A 154 -1.11 -6.77 4.76
CA GLU A 154 -0.29 -6.76 5.96
C GLU A 154 -0.56 -8.00 6.84
N CYS A 155 0.50 -8.54 7.44
CA CYS A 155 0.45 -9.52 8.53
C CYS A 155 1.59 -9.17 9.48
N ASN A 156 1.37 -8.17 10.36
CA ASN A 156 2.45 -7.47 11.04
C ASN A 156 3.00 -8.23 12.24
N TYR A 157 2.15 -8.78 13.08
CA TYR A 157 2.59 -9.38 14.33
C TYR A 157 1.72 -10.59 14.75
N ASP A 158 2.35 -11.51 15.47
CA ASP A 158 1.67 -12.55 16.24
C ASP A 158 1.41 -12.01 17.66
N PRO A 159 0.13 -11.95 18.11
CA PRO A 159 -0.20 -11.43 19.44
C PRO A 159 0.48 -12.16 20.61
N ASP A 160 0.67 -13.48 20.50
CA ASP A 160 1.26 -14.29 21.57
C ASP A 160 2.76 -14.04 21.65
N ILE A 161 3.43 -13.90 20.49
CA ILE A 161 4.86 -13.54 20.42
C ILE A 161 5.06 -12.10 20.92
N LEU A 162 4.21 -11.17 20.52
CA LEU A 162 4.28 -9.78 20.95
C LEU A 162 4.14 -9.65 22.48
N GLU A 163 3.18 -10.36 23.08
CA GLU A 163 2.96 -10.38 24.53
C GLU A 163 4.15 -10.97 25.28
N ARG A 164 4.71 -12.08 24.79
CA ARG A 164 5.90 -12.69 25.35
C ARG A 164 7.11 -11.73 25.31
N ASN A 165 7.33 -11.07 24.17
CA ASN A 165 8.45 -10.13 24.01
C ASN A 165 8.35 -8.92 24.94
N VAL A 166 7.13 -8.48 25.27
CA VAL A 166 6.91 -7.43 26.27
C VAL A 166 7.20 -7.96 27.69
N THR A 167 6.69 -9.14 28.02
CA THR A 167 6.90 -9.78 29.33
C THR A 167 8.39 -10.03 29.61
N GLU A 168 9.13 -10.41 28.56
CA GLU A 168 10.59 -10.64 28.63
C GLU A 168 11.42 -9.34 28.54
N GLY A 169 10.77 -8.17 28.34
CA GLY A 169 11.40 -6.86 28.30
C GLY A 169 12.10 -6.49 26.99
N TYR A 170 11.91 -7.27 25.92
CA TYR A 170 12.46 -6.96 24.58
C TYR A 170 11.72 -5.81 23.89
N ILE A 171 10.41 -5.66 24.18
CA ILE A 171 9.56 -4.65 23.58
C ILE A 171 8.88 -3.83 24.69
N PRO A 172 8.94 -2.48 24.64
CA PRO A 172 8.20 -1.64 25.58
C PRO A 172 6.68 -1.77 25.41
N GLU A 173 5.93 -1.72 26.50
CA GLU A 173 4.46 -1.75 26.50
C GLU A 173 3.83 -0.71 25.56
N VAL A 174 4.40 0.49 25.53
CA VAL A 174 3.94 1.60 24.67
C VAL A 174 4.01 1.22 23.18
N LEU A 175 5.06 0.50 22.79
CA LEU A 175 5.21 0.03 21.41
C LEU A 175 4.18 -1.06 21.07
N LYS A 176 3.92 -2.00 22.00
CA LYS A 176 2.87 -3.02 21.85
C LYS A 176 1.51 -2.36 21.59
N GLU A 177 1.13 -1.39 22.43
CA GLU A 177 -0.15 -0.70 22.27
C GLU A 177 -0.26 0.06 20.94
N ARG A 178 0.83 0.67 20.47
CA ARG A 178 0.87 1.31 19.16
C ARG A 178 0.66 0.29 18.04
N VAL A 179 1.44 -0.79 18.02
CA VAL A 179 1.36 -1.87 17.02
C VAL A 179 -0.07 -2.43 16.92
N ARG A 180 -0.68 -2.73 18.07
CA ARG A 180 -2.05 -3.27 18.13
C ARG A 180 -3.13 -2.35 17.56
N ARG A 181 -2.91 -1.03 17.57
CA ARG A 181 -3.87 -0.02 17.08
C ARG A 181 -3.62 0.40 15.63
N SER A 182 -2.48 0.02 15.08
CA SER A 182 -2.05 0.50 13.76
C SER A 182 -1.91 -0.59 12.73
N HIS A 183 -1.79 -1.88 13.15
CA HIS A 183 -1.39 -2.96 12.27
C HIS A 183 -2.24 -4.23 12.42
N LEU A 184 -2.35 -5.01 11.35
CA LEU A 184 -3.02 -6.31 11.36
C LEU A 184 -2.19 -7.34 12.14
N SER A 185 -2.86 -7.97 13.13
CA SER A 185 -2.31 -9.17 13.73
C SER A 185 -2.44 -10.36 12.77
N TYR A 186 -1.69 -11.43 13.06
CA TYR A 186 -1.84 -12.71 12.37
C TYR A 186 -3.30 -13.19 12.33
N TYR A 187 -4.01 -13.15 13.47
CA TYR A 187 -5.40 -13.60 13.54
C TYR A 187 -6.34 -12.69 12.75
N THR A 188 -6.20 -11.38 12.85
CA THR A 188 -7.04 -10.42 12.11
C THR A 188 -6.78 -10.51 10.59
N CYS A 189 -5.52 -10.77 10.19
CA CYS A 189 -5.18 -11.03 8.79
C CYS A 189 -5.87 -12.30 8.27
N LEU A 190 -5.82 -13.40 9.03
CA LEU A 190 -6.52 -14.64 8.67
C LEU A 190 -8.05 -14.45 8.55
N ASP A 191 -8.64 -13.70 9.48
CA ASP A 191 -10.09 -13.42 9.44
C ASP A 191 -10.45 -12.56 8.22
N ALA A 192 -9.65 -11.56 7.89
CA ALA A 192 -9.81 -10.76 6.67
C ALA A 192 -9.71 -11.62 5.39
N LEU A 193 -8.76 -12.54 5.34
CA LEU A 193 -8.63 -13.48 4.22
C LEU A 193 -9.84 -14.42 4.13
N LYS A 194 -10.27 -15.03 5.24
CA LYS A 194 -11.43 -15.95 5.28
C LYS A 194 -12.75 -15.27 4.94
N ALA A 195 -12.88 -13.98 5.16
CA ALA A 195 -14.08 -13.20 4.81
C ALA A 195 -14.25 -12.99 3.30
N ASN A 196 -13.21 -13.27 2.50
CA ASN A 196 -13.21 -13.10 1.06
C ASN A 196 -13.26 -14.45 0.32
N ASP A 197 -13.77 -14.45 -0.91
CA ASP A 197 -13.65 -15.61 -1.78
C ASP A 197 -12.21 -15.71 -2.31
N LEU A 198 -11.48 -16.70 -1.80
CA LEU A 198 -10.09 -16.95 -2.18
C LEU A 198 -9.96 -17.97 -3.32
N THR A 199 -11.07 -18.53 -3.81
CA THR A 199 -11.03 -19.56 -4.88
C THR A 199 -10.27 -19.10 -6.12
N PRO A 200 -10.43 -17.85 -6.62
CA PRO A 200 -9.68 -17.37 -7.78
C PRO A 200 -8.26 -16.86 -7.46
N VAL A 201 -7.87 -16.82 -6.18
CA VAL A 201 -6.60 -16.21 -5.77
C VAL A 201 -5.43 -17.09 -6.17
N SER A 202 -4.55 -16.57 -7.01
CA SER A 202 -3.33 -17.25 -7.48
C SER A 202 -2.06 -16.80 -6.75
N TYR A 203 -2.08 -15.65 -6.09
CA TYR A 203 -0.92 -15.08 -5.40
C TYR A 203 -1.33 -14.29 -4.15
N THR A 204 -0.66 -14.57 -3.05
CA THR A 204 -0.76 -13.78 -1.81
C THR A 204 0.64 -13.37 -1.35
N HIS A 205 0.83 -12.08 -1.10
CA HIS A 205 2.02 -11.52 -0.48
C HIS A 205 1.64 -10.95 0.88
N LEU A 206 2.26 -11.47 1.93
CA LEU A 206 2.15 -10.90 3.26
C LEU A 206 3.24 -9.85 3.44
N THR A 207 2.84 -8.61 3.69
CA THR A 207 3.79 -7.56 4.04
C THR A 207 4.10 -7.70 5.53
N LEU A 208 5.35 -7.96 5.86
CA LEU A 208 5.80 -8.17 7.23
C LEU A 208 6.62 -6.97 7.69
N PRO A 209 6.52 -6.58 8.96
CA PRO A 209 7.49 -5.64 9.51
C PRO A 209 8.84 -6.35 9.65
N THR A 210 9.87 -5.63 9.41
CA THR A 210 11.23 -6.02 9.77
C THR A 210 11.55 -5.38 11.12
N ASN A 211 11.21 -6.08 12.19
CA ASN A 211 11.70 -5.76 13.54
C ASN A 211 12.75 -6.78 13.94
#